data_149b48573cd4f7330f2729bd0f14ac57
#
_entry.id   149b48573cd4f7330f2729bd0f14ac57
#
_cell.length_a   1.000
_cell.length_b   1.000
_cell.length_c   1.000
_cell.angle_alpha   90.00
_cell.angle_beta   90.00
_cell.angle_gamma   90.00
#
_symmetry.space_group_name_H-M   'P 1'
#
loop_
_entity.id
_entity.type
_entity.pdbx_description
1 polymer ?
#
loop_
_entity_poly.entity_id
_entity_poly.type
_entity_poly.pdbx_seq_one_letter_code
_entity_poly.pdbx_strand_id
1 'polypeptide(L)'
;MNNYLVELNNCGVLRNHRWLVRGVSLKVSQGEIVTLIGPNGSGKSTTAKMSLDILKPDEGTNNIKKGMRISYVPQKISIDWSLPLRAIDFVNLVKKHKTSEINDALSITGIKHLIYEDVRNLSGGEFQRLLMARAIAKEPHFLVLDEPVQGVDYPGEIALYKTVQEIVKTVSYTHLRAHETDY
;
A
#
# COMPACT_ATOMS: atom_id res chain seq x y z
N MET A 1 15.44 17.74 15.24
CA MET A 1 13.99 17.44 15.01
C MET A 1 13.91 16.10 14.32
N ASN A 2 13.16 15.14 14.86
CA ASN A 2 13.00 13.81 14.27
C ASN A 2 12.35 13.95 12.87
N ASN A 3 13.08 13.59 11.83
CA ASN A 3 12.62 13.71 10.44
C ASN A 3 11.86 12.48 9.94
N TYR A 4 11.41 11.62 10.87
CA TYR A 4 10.68 10.42 10.53
C TYR A 4 9.21 10.73 10.25
N LEU A 5 8.67 10.05 9.23
CA LEU A 5 7.23 10.05 8.93
C LEU A 5 6.48 9.13 9.90
N VAL A 6 7.09 7.99 10.22
CA VAL A 6 6.58 6.98 11.15
C VAL A 6 7.71 6.47 12.02
N GLU A 7 7.44 6.30 13.31
CA GLU A 7 8.34 5.70 14.27
C GLU A 7 7.57 4.78 15.21
N LEU A 8 7.83 3.49 15.13
CA LEU A 8 7.39 2.47 16.08
C LEU A 8 8.55 2.17 17.03
N ASN A 9 8.31 2.23 18.32
CA ASN A 9 9.31 1.93 19.35
C ASN A 9 8.80 0.80 20.23
N ASN A 10 9.44 -0.37 20.13
CA ASN A 10 9.16 -1.56 20.93
C ASN A 10 7.67 -1.93 20.97
N CYS A 11 6.98 -1.79 19.82
CA CYS A 11 5.55 -2.00 19.72
C CYS A 11 5.18 -3.48 19.79
N GLY A 12 4.07 -3.78 20.44
CA GLY A 12 3.48 -5.11 20.47
C GLY A 12 1.97 -5.04 20.35
N VAL A 13 1.37 -6.07 19.75
CA VAL A 13 -0.08 -6.23 19.59
C VAL A 13 -0.50 -7.58 20.16
N LEU A 14 -1.35 -7.56 21.18
CA LEU A 14 -1.90 -8.72 21.86
C LEU A 14 -3.36 -8.91 21.45
N ARG A 15 -3.74 -10.11 21.03
CA ARG A 15 -5.15 -10.48 20.75
C ARG A 15 -5.41 -11.88 21.29
N ASN A 16 -6.53 -12.05 21.99
CA ASN A 16 -6.94 -13.32 22.59
C ASN A 16 -5.80 -14.00 23.38
N HIS A 17 -5.14 -13.23 24.26
CA HIS A 17 -4.00 -13.69 25.08
C HIS A 17 -2.77 -14.19 24.28
N ARG A 18 -2.70 -13.91 22.97
CA ARG A 18 -1.56 -14.24 22.11
C ARG A 18 -0.99 -12.98 21.47
N TRP A 19 0.34 -12.88 21.50
CA TRP A 19 1.04 -11.82 20.76
C TRP A 19 0.96 -12.10 19.25
N LEU A 20 0.40 -11.16 18.50
CA LEU A 20 0.48 -11.16 17.05
C LEU A 20 1.87 -10.71 16.61
N VAL A 21 2.39 -9.68 17.28
CA VAL A 21 3.77 -9.19 17.17
C VAL A 21 4.19 -8.61 18.52
N ARG A 22 5.50 -8.60 18.80
CA ARG A 22 6.04 -7.99 20.01
C ARG A 22 7.44 -7.45 19.74
N GLY A 23 7.80 -6.32 20.37
CA GLY A 23 9.13 -5.74 20.28
C GLY A 23 9.46 -5.11 18.93
N VAL A 24 8.44 -4.74 18.13
CA VAL A 24 8.65 -4.14 16.81
C VAL A 24 9.15 -2.71 16.94
N SER A 25 10.33 -2.44 16.35
CA SER A 25 10.89 -1.11 16.20
C SER A 25 11.15 -0.81 14.73
N LEU A 26 10.60 0.30 14.23
CA LEU A 26 10.65 0.68 12.82
C LEU A 26 10.69 2.20 12.73
N LYS A 27 11.57 2.73 11.88
CA LYS A 27 11.60 4.15 11.53
C LYS A 27 11.50 4.29 10.03
N VAL A 28 10.69 5.22 9.57
CA VAL A 28 10.49 5.47 8.15
C VAL A 28 10.63 6.96 7.88
N SER A 29 11.56 7.31 7.01
CA SER A 29 11.86 8.69 6.59
C SER A 29 11.20 9.01 5.24
N GLN A 30 11.16 10.29 4.89
CA GLN A 30 10.71 10.68 3.56
C GLN A 30 11.68 10.19 2.47
N GLY A 31 11.14 9.62 1.38
CA GLY A 31 11.93 9.08 0.28
C GLY A 31 12.59 7.72 0.57
N GLU A 32 12.33 7.13 1.73
CA GLU A 32 12.85 5.83 2.13
C GLU A 32 11.90 4.69 1.72
N ILE A 33 12.46 3.57 1.25
CA ILE A 33 11.74 2.31 1.06
C ILE A 33 12.13 1.37 2.19
N VAL A 34 11.11 0.91 2.92
CA VAL A 34 11.27 -0.12 3.95
C VAL A 34 10.54 -1.38 3.51
N THR A 35 11.21 -2.51 3.57
CA THR A 35 10.64 -3.81 3.22
C THR A 35 10.54 -4.68 4.46
N LEU A 36 9.34 -5.21 4.73
CA LEU A 36 9.11 -6.22 5.76
C LEU A 36 9.18 -7.60 5.12
N ILE A 37 10.10 -8.43 5.59
CA ILE A 37 10.33 -9.78 5.06
C ILE A 37 10.06 -10.79 6.17
N GLY A 38 9.46 -11.92 5.82
CA GLY A 38 9.19 -13.01 6.76
C GLY A 38 8.05 -13.92 6.29
N PRO A 39 7.92 -15.10 6.89
CA PRO A 39 6.89 -16.08 6.53
C PRO A 39 5.47 -15.59 6.84
N ASN A 40 4.47 -16.29 6.31
CA ASN A 40 3.07 -16.03 6.64
C ASN A 40 2.86 -16.15 8.15
N GLY A 41 2.09 -15.20 8.71
CA GLY A 41 1.83 -15.14 10.15
C GLY A 41 2.96 -14.49 10.98
N SER A 42 4.06 -14.01 10.38
CA SER A 42 5.14 -13.32 11.12
C SER A 42 4.78 -11.91 11.60
N GLY A 43 3.58 -11.42 11.27
CA GLY A 43 3.10 -10.11 11.74
C GLY A 43 3.38 -8.94 10.80
N LYS A 44 3.78 -9.17 9.55
CA LYS A 44 4.03 -8.11 8.54
C LYS A 44 2.85 -7.15 8.40
N SER A 45 1.65 -7.70 8.10
CA SER A 45 0.43 -6.90 7.96
C SER A 45 0.01 -6.22 9.27
N THR A 46 0.30 -6.83 10.43
CA THR A 46 0.07 -6.20 11.75
C THR A 46 0.97 -4.99 11.93
N THR A 47 2.26 -5.13 11.61
CA THR A 47 3.24 -4.03 11.65
C THR A 47 2.86 -2.92 10.66
N ALA A 48 2.48 -3.27 9.44
CA ALA A 48 1.98 -2.33 8.45
C ALA A 48 0.76 -1.54 8.97
N LYS A 49 -0.22 -2.23 9.57
CA LYS A 49 -1.41 -1.58 10.16
C LYS A 49 -1.08 -0.69 11.36
N MET A 50 -0.07 -1.03 12.17
CA MET A 50 0.43 -0.13 13.20
C MET A 50 1.05 1.13 12.61
N SER A 51 1.87 1.00 11.57
CA SER A 51 2.50 2.16 10.89
C SER A 51 1.50 3.10 10.22
N LEU A 52 0.27 2.62 9.95
CA LEU A 52 -0.84 3.38 9.39
C LEU A 52 -1.78 3.98 10.45
N ASP A 53 -1.53 3.74 11.72
CA ASP A 53 -2.44 4.06 12.84
C ASP A 53 -3.83 3.38 12.77
N ILE A 54 -3.96 2.36 11.93
CA ILE A 54 -5.17 1.52 11.83
C ILE A 54 -5.28 0.61 13.06
N LEU A 55 -4.13 0.16 13.56
CA LEU A 55 -4.04 -0.72 14.72
C LEU A 55 -3.15 -0.07 15.77
N LYS A 56 -3.73 0.17 16.95
CA LYS A 56 -2.98 0.70 18.09
C LYS A 56 -2.17 -0.43 18.75
N PRO A 57 -0.90 -0.18 19.10
CA PRO A 57 -0.13 -1.13 19.88
C PRO A 57 -0.66 -1.20 21.32
N ASP A 58 -0.60 -2.41 21.90
CA ASP A 58 -0.88 -2.64 23.33
C ASP A 58 0.37 -2.39 24.18
N GLU A 59 1.55 -2.44 23.58
CA GLU A 59 2.86 -2.21 24.20
C GLU A 59 3.72 -1.33 23.27
N GLY A 60 4.56 -0.44 23.82
CA GLY A 60 5.41 0.47 23.06
C GLY A 60 4.72 1.75 22.64
N THR A 61 5.36 2.50 21.73
CA THR A 61 4.84 3.78 21.24
C THR A 61 4.85 3.86 19.72
N ASN A 62 3.76 4.37 19.17
CA ASN A 62 3.61 4.64 17.74
C ASN A 62 3.49 6.14 17.51
N ASN A 63 4.48 6.73 16.86
CA ASN A 63 4.55 8.14 16.52
C ASN A 63 4.41 8.31 15.00
N ILE A 64 3.34 8.96 14.57
CA ILE A 64 3.07 9.26 13.15
C ILE A 64 3.02 10.76 12.99
N LYS A 65 3.73 11.28 11.99
CA LYS A 65 3.76 12.71 11.67
C LYS A 65 2.35 13.18 11.31
N LYS A 66 1.85 14.18 12.02
CA LYS A 66 0.50 14.73 11.80
C LYS A 66 0.39 15.40 10.43
N GLY A 67 -0.80 15.36 9.84
CA GLY A 67 -1.10 16.03 8.57
C GLY A 67 -0.57 15.32 7.32
N MET A 68 -0.05 14.09 7.45
CA MET A 68 0.35 13.29 6.29
C MET A 68 -0.86 12.77 5.53
N ARG A 69 -0.75 12.76 4.21
CA ARG A 69 -1.60 11.94 3.35
C ARG A 69 -1.04 10.54 3.32
N ILE A 70 -1.82 9.59 3.79
CA ILE A 70 -1.44 8.17 3.85
C ILE A 70 -2.29 7.39 2.87
N SER A 71 -1.68 6.47 2.11
CA SER A 71 -2.38 5.50 1.27
C SER A 71 -1.97 4.08 1.65
N TYR A 72 -2.92 3.17 1.53
CA TYR A 72 -2.73 1.76 1.80
C TYR A 72 -3.31 0.91 0.68
N VAL A 73 -2.51 0.01 0.16
CA VAL A 73 -2.94 -1.04 -0.76
C VAL A 73 -2.92 -2.36 0.01
N PRO A 74 -4.07 -2.88 0.42
CA PRO A 74 -4.15 -4.12 1.18
C PRO A 74 -3.95 -5.34 0.27
N GLN A 75 -3.56 -6.46 0.85
CA GLN A 75 -3.40 -7.75 0.19
C GLN A 75 -4.67 -8.21 -0.54
N LYS A 76 -5.83 -8.02 0.09
CA LYS A 76 -7.14 -8.37 -0.47
C LYS A 76 -8.13 -7.24 -0.28
N ILE A 77 -8.91 -6.99 -1.31
CA ILE A 77 -10.06 -6.09 -1.26
C ILE A 77 -11.30 -6.90 -1.59
N SER A 78 -12.31 -6.82 -0.73
CA SER A 78 -13.65 -7.32 -1.04
C SER A 78 -14.39 -6.25 -1.82
N ILE A 79 -14.73 -6.55 -3.07
CA ILE A 79 -15.55 -5.69 -3.93
C ILE A 79 -16.86 -6.41 -4.19
N ASP A 80 -17.97 -5.67 -4.14
CA ASP A 80 -19.22 -6.15 -4.68
C ASP A 80 -19.16 -6.07 -6.21
N TRP A 81 -18.84 -7.19 -6.84
CA TRP A 81 -18.72 -7.32 -8.29
C TRP A 81 -20.05 -7.19 -9.04
N SER A 82 -21.17 -7.02 -8.34
CA SER A 82 -22.45 -6.73 -8.97
C SER A 82 -22.54 -5.30 -9.51
N LEU A 83 -21.70 -4.39 -8.97
CA LEU A 83 -21.68 -2.99 -9.39
C LEU A 83 -20.86 -2.81 -10.66
N PRO A 84 -21.43 -2.25 -11.75
CA PRO A 84 -20.67 -1.91 -12.95
C PRO A 84 -19.83 -0.66 -12.68
N LEU A 85 -18.53 -0.84 -12.40
CA LEU A 85 -17.60 0.24 -12.12
C LEU A 85 -16.51 0.27 -13.18
N ARG A 86 -16.31 1.42 -13.83
CA ARG A 86 -15.14 1.64 -14.68
C ARG A 86 -13.91 1.96 -13.81
N ALA A 87 -12.72 1.74 -14.36
CA ALA A 87 -11.46 2.02 -13.66
C ALA A 87 -11.42 3.48 -13.13
N ILE A 88 -11.85 4.46 -13.93
CA ILE A 88 -11.93 5.87 -13.51
C ILE A 88 -12.89 6.08 -12.33
N ASP A 89 -14.03 5.40 -12.34
CA ASP A 89 -15.04 5.51 -11.28
C ASP A 89 -14.51 4.86 -9.98
N PHE A 90 -13.79 3.75 -10.12
CA PHE A 90 -13.15 3.05 -9.01
C PHE A 90 -12.10 3.93 -8.30
N VAL A 91 -11.27 4.65 -9.05
CA VAL A 91 -10.29 5.59 -8.47
C VAL A 91 -10.99 6.69 -7.69
N ASN A 92 -12.14 7.14 -8.16
CA ASN A 92 -12.94 8.23 -7.58
C ASN A 92 -13.85 7.83 -6.40
N LEU A 93 -13.97 6.54 -6.05
CA LEU A 93 -14.95 6.05 -5.06
C LEU A 93 -14.87 6.74 -3.69
N VAL A 94 -13.68 7.11 -3.23
CA VAL A 94 -13.48 7.69 -1.88
C VAL A 94 -13.32 9.20 -1.93
N LYS A 95 -12.65 9.70 -2.94
CA LYS A 95 -12.39 11.13 -3.14
C LYS A 95 -12.39 11.41 -4.64
N LYS A 96 -13.07 12.48 -5.04
CA LYS A 96 -13.00 12.95 -6.42
C LYS A 96 -11.61 13.53 -6.72
N HIS A 97 -11.03 13.06 -7.79
CA HIS A 97 -9.76 13.52 -8.33
C HIS A 97 -10.00 14.23 -9.66
N LYS A 98 -9.09 15.13 -10.03
CA LYS A 98 -9.09 15.70 -11.38
C LYS A 98 -8.76 14.59 -12.38
N THR A 99 -9.33 14.68 -13.58
CA THR A 99 -9.05 13.71 -14.65
C THR A 99 -7.56 13.62 -14.99
N SER A 100 -6.82 14.73 -14.89
CA SER A 100 -5.36 14.75 -15.06
C SER A 100 -4.65 13.88 -14.00
N GLU A 101 -5.00 14.03 -12.72
CA GLU A 101 -4.42 13.27 -11.61
C GLU A 101 -4.64 11.76 -11.79
N ILE A 102 -5.85 11.38 -12.25
CA ILE A 102 -6.17 9.98 -12.55
C ILE A 102 -5.34 9.47 -13.74
N ASN A 103 -5.27 10.25 -14.83
CA ASN A 103 -4.48 9.90 -16.00
C ASN A 103 -2.99 9.71 -15.67
N ASP A 104 -2.43 10.57 -14.82
CA ASP A 104 -1.04 10.49 -14.39
C ASP A 104 -0.82 9.22 -13.56
N ALA A 105 -1.68 8.95 -12.59
CA ALA A 105 -1.62 7.75 -11.75
C ALA A 105 -1.74 6.46 -12.59
N LEU A 106 -2.69 6.41 -13.54
CA LEU A 106 -2.87 5.27 -14.45
C LEU A 106 -1.69 5.12 -15.42
N SER A 107 -1.05 6.22 -15.82
CA SER A 107 0.15 6.20 -16.66
C SER A 107 1.34 5.61 -15.91
N ILE A 108 1.58 6.05 -14.66
CA ILE A 108 2.63 5.53 -13.79
C ILE A 108 2.46 4.02 -13.57
N THR A 109 1.22 3.55 -13.42
CA THR A 109 0.93 2.12 -13.22
C THR A 109 0.79 1.32 -14.52
N GLY A 110 0.95 1.96 -15.70
CA GLY A 110 0.96 1.30 -17.00
C GLY A 110 -0.41 0.81 -17.50
N ILE A 111 -1.51 1.31 -16.93
CA ILE A 111 -2.88 0.89 -17.28
C ILE A 111 -3.77 2.03 -17.77
N LYS A 112 -3.20 3.11 -18.25
CA LYS A 112 -3.98 4.27 -18.76
C LYS A 112 -4.96 3.88 -19.86
N HIS A 113 -4.63 2.90 -20.69
CA HIS A 113 -5.48 2.41 -21.77
C HIS A 113 -6.77 1.74 -21.26
N LEU A 114 -6.84 1.36 -19.96
CA LEU A 114 -7.99 0.72 -19.33
C LEU A 114 -8.86 1.70 -18.53
N ILE A 115 -8.67 3.00 -18.67
CA ILE A 115 -9.34 4.04 -17.84
C ILE A 115 -10.87 3.94 -17.84
N TYR A 116 -11.48 3.52 -18.97
CA TYR A 116 -12.93 3.34 -19.12
C TYR A 116 -13.36 1.88 -19.07
N GLU A 117 -12.42 0.94 -18.89
CA GLU A 117 -12.73 -0.49 -18.79
C GLU A 117 -13.50 -0.80 -17.51
N ASP A 118 -14.42 -1.75 -17.58
CA ASP A 118 -15.11 -2.27 -16.40
C ASP A 118 -14.12 -3.05 -15.53
N VAL A 119 -14.12 -2.75 -14.23
CA VAL A 119 -13.19 -3.38 -13.26
C VAL A 119 -13.33 -4.91 -13.24
N ARG A 120 -14.51 -5.43 -13.61
CA ARG A 120 -14.75 -6.88 -13.68
C ARG A 120 -13.98 -7.59 -14.81
N ASN A 121 -13.61 -6.85 -15.85
CA ASN A 121 -12.91 -7.38 -17.02
C ASN A 121 -11.38 -7.36 -16.84
N LEU A 122 -10.88 -6.73 -15.76
CA LEU A 122 -9.46 -6.62 -15.51
C LEU A 122 -8.88 -7.97 -15.05
N SER A 123 -7.72 -8.33 -15.57
CA SER A 123 -6.90 -9.40 -15.00
C SER A 123 -6.47 -9.06 -13.57
N GLY A 124 -6.07 -10.05 -12.78
CA GLY A 124 -5.58 -9.82 -11.42
C GLY A 124 -4.43 -8.81 -11.35
N GLY A 125 -3.48 -8.88 -12.30
CA GLY A 125 -2.37 -7.92 -12.37
C GLY A 125 -2.80 -6.52 -12.76
N GLU A 126 -3.76 -6.36 -13.67
CA GLU A 126 -4.33 -5.05 -14.04
C GLU A 126 -5.12 -4.45 -12.88
N PHE A 127 -5.91 -5.27 -12.20
CA PHE A 127 -6.63 -4.84 -11.02
C PHE A 127 -5.66 -4.40 -9.90
N GLN A 128 -4.57 -5.12 -9.68
CA GLN A 128 -3.55 -4.74 -8.70
C GLN A 128 -2.89 -3.40 -9.07
N ARG A 129 -2.59 -3.17 -10.35
CA ARG A 129 -2.10 -1.88 -10.83
C ARG A 129 -3.13 -0.76 -10.68
N LEU A 130 -4.43 -1.07 -10.83
CA LEU A 130 -5.51 -0.11 -10.58
C LEU A 130 -5.60 0.27 -9.10
N LEU A 131 -5.42 -0.67 -8.18
CA LEU A 131 -5.32 -0.39 -6.74
C LEU A 131 -4.16 0.54 -6.41
N MET A 132 -3.01 0.32 -7.06
CA MET A 132 -1.85 1.21 -6.92
C MET A 132 -2.14 2.60 -7.49
N ALA A 133 -2.72 2.70 -8.69
CA ALA A 133 -3.12 3.98 -9.28
C ALA A 133 -4.03 4.77 -8.34
N ARG A 134 -5.04 4.12 -7.76
CA ARG A 134 -5.93 4.73 -6.77
C ARG A 134 -5.20 5.22 -5.53
N ALA A 135 -4.18 4.50 -5.07
CA ALA A 135 -3.38 4.90 -3.93
C ALA A 135 -2.48 6.10 -4.24
N ILE A 136 -1.91 6.14 -5.45
CA ILE A 136 -1.02 7.21 -5.94
C ILE A 136 -1.79 8.49 -6.23
N ALA A 137 -2.99 8.40 -6.81
CA ALA A 137 -3.83 9.55 -7.14
C ALA A 137 -4.12 10.46 -5.93
N LYS A 138 -3.98 9.95 -4.71
CA LYS A 138 -4.06 10.73 -3.47
C LYS A 138 -2.81 11.55 -3.18
N GLU A 139 -1.74 11.42 -3.98
CA GLU A 139 -0.42 12.01 -3.72
C GLU A 139 0.04 11.78 -2.25
N PRO A 140 0.15 10.53 -1.79
CA PRO A 140 0.45 10.24 -0.40
C PRO A 140 1.89 10.64 -0.05
N HIS A 141 2.10 11.09 1.19
CA HIS A 141 3.44 11.24 1.77
C HIS A 141 3.98 9.91 2.28
N PHE A 142 3.08 8.97 2.61
CA PHE A 142 3.40 7.63 3.08
C PHE A 142 2.48 6.61 2.38
N LEU A 143 3.08 5.66 1.68
CA LEU A 143 2.37 4.61 0.95
C LEU A 143 2.79 3.25 1.51
N VAL A 144 1.81 2.46 1.91
CA VAL A 144 1.99 1.08 2.37
C VAL A 144 1.39 0.13 1.34
N LEU A 145 2.19 -0.85 0.92
CA LEU A 145 1.79 -1.93 0.02
C LEU A 145 1.91 -3.25 0.79
N ASP A 146 0.79 -3.94 0.98
CA ASP A 146 0.74 -5.21 1.70
C ASP A 146 0.58 -6.35 0.67
N GLU A 147 1.66 -7.08 0.41
CA GLU A 147 1.75 -8.16 -0.58
C GLU A 147 1.21 -7.80 -1.97
N PRO A 148 1.72 -6.72 -2.60
CA PRO A 148 1.14 -6.17 -3.84
C PRO A 148 1.28 -7.09 -5.05
N VAL A 149 2.08 -8.14 -4.98
CA VAL A 149 2.35 -9.10 -6.07
C VAL A 149 1.58 -10.42 -5.93
N GLN A 150 0.82 -10.60 -4.85
CA GLN A 150 0.11 -11.85 -4.62
C GLN A 150 -0.95 -12.10 -5.73
N GLY A 151 -0.87 -13.27 -6.36
CA GLY A 151 -1.78 -13.66 -7.44
C GLY A 151 -1.48 -13.01 -8.79
N VAL A 152 -0.32 -12.38 -8.94
CA VAL A 152 0.18 -11.82 -10.20
C VAL A 152 1.20 -12.79 -10.78
N ASP A 153 1.18 -13.01 -12.09
CA ASP A 153 2.17 -13.83 -12.79
C ASP A 153 3.57 -13.17 -12.77
N TYR A 154 4.61 -13.94 -13.00
CA TYR A 154 6.01 -13.47 -12.91
C TYR A 154 6.32 -12.23 -13.76
N PRO A 155 5.88 -12.13 -15.03
CA PRO A 155 6.05 -10.90 -15.81
C PRO A 155 5.32 -9.70 -15.20
N GLY A 156 4.13 -9.90 -14.68
CA GLY A 156 3.33 -8.88 -13.98
C GLY A 156 3.99 -8.43 -12.68
N GLU A 157 4.63 -9.33 -11.95
CA GLU A 157 5.40 -9.03 -10.75
C GLU A 157 6.56 -8.08 -11.08
N ILE A 158 7.37 -8.39 -12.10
CA ILE A 158 8.46 -7.52 -12.55
C ILE A 158 7.94 -6.13 -12.95
N ALA A 159 6.83 -6.08 -13.67
CA ALA A 159 6.20 -4.80 -14.05
C ALA A 159 5.76 -4.00 -12.83
N LEU A 160 5.21 -4.67 -11.81
CA LEU A 160 4.79 -4.03 -10.57
C LEU A 160 5.98 -3.46 -9.78
N TYR A 161 7.10 -4.19 -9.70
CA TYR A 161 8.33 -3.69 -9.07
C TYR A 161 8.88 -2.44 -9.77
N LYS A 162 8.89 -2.44 -11.10
CA LYS A 162 9.27 -1.25 -11.90
C LYS A 162 8.35 -0.07 -11.57
N THR A 163 7.04 -0.31 -11.52
CA THR A 163 6.06 0.71 -11.12
C THR A 163 6.36 1.29 -9.74
N VAL A 164 6.67 0.45 -8.75
CA VAL A 164 7.05 0.93 -7.40
C VAL A 164 8.30 1.81 -7.46
N GLN A 165 9.31 1.42 -8.24
CA GLN A 165 10.53 2.22 -8.41
C GLN A 165 10.25 3.58 -9.09
N GLU A 166 9.40 3.62 -10.11
CA GLU A 166 8.99 4.87 -10.76
C GLU A 166 8.21 5.78 -9.81
N ILE A 167 7.32 5.23 -8.98
CA ILE A 167 6.61 5.98 -7.95
C ILE A 167 7.60 6.64 -6.99
N VAL A 168 8.63 5.91 -6.54
CA VAL A 168 9.65 6.46 -5.62
C VAL A 168 10.45 7.58 -6.27
N LYS A 169 10.78 7.46 -7.55
CA LYS A 169 11.52 8.50 -8.30
C LYS A 169 10.68 9.75 -8.57
N THR A 170 9.40 9.56 -8.90
CA THR A 170 8.51 10.64 -9.35
C THR A 170 7.93 11.42 -8.18
N VAL A 171 7.75 10.75 -7.07
CA VAL A 171 7.15 11.32 -5.86
C VAL A 171 8.04 10.90 -4.71
N SER A 172 8.49 11.83 -3.87
CA SER A 172 9.30 11.55 -2.67
C SER A 172 8.50 10.76 -1.65
N TYR A 173 8.11 9.52 -2.01
CA TYR A 173 7.32 8.62 -1.19
C TYR A 173 8.20 7.72 -0.37
N THR A 174 7.70 7.40 0.80
CA THR A 174 8.22 6.32 1.62
C THR A 174 7.30 5.11 1.47
N HIS A 175 7.87 3.99 1.09
CA HIS A 175 7.14 2.73 0.91
C HIS A 175 7.45 1.77 2.04
N LEU A 176 6.42 1.18 2.59
CA LEU A 176 6.52 -0.02 3.41
C LEU A 176 6.04 -1.21 2.57
N ARG A 177 6.88 -2.20 2.36
CA ARG A 177 6.57 -3.38 1.57
C ARG A 177 6.72 -4.64 2.41
N ALA A 178 5.71 -5.50 2.35
CA ALA A 178 5.81 -6.85 2.88
C ALA A 178 6.24 -7.82 1.77
N HIS A 179 7.28 -8.60 2.00
CA HIS A 179 7.77 -9.62 1.07
C HIS A 179 7.76 -10.99 1.74
N GLU A 180 7.21 -11.96 1.06
CA GLU A 180 7.39 -13.36 1.42
C GLU A 180 8.65 -13.89 0.73
N THR A 181 9.54 -14.48 1.49
CA THR A 181 10.56 -15.37 0.96
C THR A 181 10.06 -16.79 1.13
N ASP A 182 9.66 -17.42 0.04
CA ASP A 182 9.53 -18.87 0.00
C ASP A 182 10.92 -19.50 0.16
N TYR A 183 11.11 -20.21 1.25
CA TYR A 183 12.16 -21.20 1.43
C TYR A 183 11.53 -22.58 1.46
#